data_1ef1f4f6fee06a01811fc2e40e401057
#
_entry.id   1ef1f4f6fee06a01811fc2e40e401057
#
_cell.length_a   1.000
_cell.length_b   1.000
_cell.length_c   1.000
_cell.angle_alpha   90.00
_cell.angle_beta   90.00
_cell.angle_gamma   90.00
#
_symmetry.space_group_name_H-M   'P 1'
#
loop_
_entity.id
_entity.type
_entity.pdbx_description
1 polymer ?
#
loop_
_entity_poly.entity_id
_entity_poly.type
_entity_poly.pdbx_seq_one_letter_code
_entity_poly.pdbx_strand_id
1 'polypeptide(L)'
;MKIIEPSTPDEHQRYYDLRWKILRAPWNQPRGSEQDDLEQSSSHLMVIDSNQVVMGVGRLQFNTIQEAQIRYMAIDIEQQRKGIGTLLLHALEDRAIELGAARIVLDAREHALGFYRKQGYELEGPGHVLFNVIAHVKMRKDFTL
;
A
#
# COMPACT_ATOMS: atom_id res chain seq x y z
N MET A 1 11.28 -4.12 15.02
CA MET A 1 10.38 -3.76 13.90
C MET A 1 9.02 -4.38 14.14
N LYS A 2 7.97 -3.60 14.02
CA LYS A 2 6.61 -4.13 14.18
C LYS A 2 5.63 -3.43 13.24
N ILE A 3 4.47 -4.07 13.02
CA ILE A 3 3.39 -3.53 12.20
C ILE A 3 2.29 -3.06 13.13
N ILE A 4 1.83 -1.83 12.94
CA ILE A 4 0.73 -1.26 13.72
C ILE A 4 -0.27 -0.55 12.82
N GLU A 5 -1.48 -0.33 13.36
CA GLU A 5 -2.43 0.61 12.78
C GLU A 5 -2.17 1.98 13.40
N PRO A 6 -2.06 3.05 12.59
CA PRO A 6 -2.00 4.38 13.17
C PRO A 6 -3.29 4.68 13.92
N SER A 7 -3.18 5.18 15.15
CA SER A 7 -4.32 5.45 16.00
C SER A 7 -4.32 6.86 16.62
N THR A 8 -3.14 7.39 16.90
CA THR A 8 -3.03 8.74 17.46
C THR A 8 -2.86 9.77 16.34
N PRO A 9 -3.15 11.07 16.61
CA PRO A 9 -2.89 12.12 15.61
C PRO A 9 -1.44 12.14 15.15
N ASP A 10 -0.49 11.93 16.05
CA ASP A 10 0.93 11.89 15.71
C ASP A 10 1.26 10.70 14.81
N GLU A 11 0.70 9.52 15.10
CA GLU A 11 0.91 8.34 14.25
C GLU A 11 0.32 8.54 12.86
N HIS A 12 -0.88 9.11 12.76
CA HIS A 12 -1.47 9.43 11.45
C HIS A 12 -0.62 10.43 10.69
N GLN A 13 -0.09 11.44 11.36
CA GLN A 13 0.76 12.44 10.70
C GLN A 13 2.01 11.79 10.11
N ARG A 14 2.69 10.93 10.90
CA ARG A 14 3.89 10.23 10.42
C ARG A 14 3.58 9.25 9.31
N TYR A 15 2.43 8.60 9.37
CA TYR A 15 1.94 7.69 8.33
C TYR A 15 1.74 8.45 7.00
N TYR A 16 1.03 9.57 7.02
CA TYR A 16 0.81 10.38 5.83
C TYR A 16 2.07 11.08 5.35
N ASP A 17 2.97 11.45 6.25
CA ASP A 17 4.26 12.07 5.87
C ASP A 17 5.07 11.13 4.99
N LEU A 18 5.16 9.85 5.34
CA LEU A 18 5.90 8.89 4.52
C LEU A 18 5.19 8.66 3.19
N ARG A 19 3.87 8.52 3.21
CA ARG A 19 3.10 8.35 1.97
C ARG A 19 3.34 9.50 1.00
N TRP A 20 3.28 10.73 1.50
CA TRP A 20 3.54 11.92 0.69
C TRP A 20 4.97 11.95 0.16
N LYS A 21 5.94 11.71 1.02
CA LYS A 21 7.37 11.76 0.68
C LYS A 21 7.72 10.83 -0.48
N ILE A 22 7.14 9.64 -0.49
CA ILE A 22 7.48 8.61 -1.49
C ILE A 22 6.60 8.72 -2.74
N LEU A 23 5.31 9.02 -2.58
CA LEU A 23 4.35 8.89 -3.68
C LEU A 23 3.94 10.24 -4.30
N ARG A 24 4.22 11.35 -3.68
CA ARG A 24 3.77 12.68 -4.13
C ARG A 24 4.89 13.70 -4.28
N ALA A 25 5.79 13.78 -3.30
CA ALA A 25 6.87 14.75 -3.33
C ALA A 25 7.73 14.66 -4.59
N PRO A 26 8.09 13.45 -5.09
CA PRO A 26 8.90 13.34 -6.31
C PRO A 26 8.22 13.92 -7.56
N TRP A 27 6.90 14.11 -7.52
CA TRP A 27 6.09 14.64 -8.62
C TRP A 27 5.62 16.06 -8.35
N ASN A 28 6.25 16.75 -7.38
CA ASN A 28 5.95 18.13 -7.02
C ASN A 28 4.49 18.36 -6.63
N GLN A 29 3.85 17.35 -6.02
CA GLN A 29 2.46 17.44 -5.57
C GLN A 29 2.41 17.96 -4.13
N PRO A 30 1.40 18.79 -3.79
CA PRO A 30 1.33 19.41 -2.46
C PRO A 30 1.00 18.42 -1.35
N ARG A 31 1.29 18.81 -0.12
CA ARG A 31 0.85 18.09 1.07
C ARG A 31 -0.68 18.03 1.09
N GLY A 32 -1.23 16.86 1.41
CA GLY A 32 -2.66 16.57 1.33
C GLY A 32 -3.05 15.81 0.07
N SER A 33 -2.24 15.91 -0.99
CA SER A 33 -2.49 15.18 -2.24
C SER A 33 -2.33 13.67 -2.10
N GLU A 34 -1.73 13.21 -0.98
CA GLU A 34 -1.57 11.78 -0.70
C GLU A 34 -2.84 11.15 -0.14
N GLN A 35 -3.89 11.92 0.14
CA GLN A 35 -5.13 11.44 0.75
C GLN A 35 -6.30 11.55 -0.23
N ASP A 36 -7.32 10.68 -0.05
CA ASP A 36 -8.56 10.75 -0.81
C ASP A 36 -9.77 10.57 0.13
N ASP A 37 -10.97 10.46 -0.44
CA ASP A 37 -12.21 10.40 0.34
C ASP A 37 -12.42 9.07 1.08
N LEU A 38 -11.59 8.06 0.82
CA LEU A 38 -11.73 6.74 1.39
C LEU A 38 -10.82 6.50 2.60
N GLU A 39 -10.10 7.51 3.08
CA GLU A 39 -9.18 7.30 4.20
C GLU A 39 -9.88 6.76 5.44
N GLN A 40 -11.02 7.32 5.80
CA GLN A 40 -11.72 6.90 7.03
C GLN A 40 -12.35 5.51 6.93
N SER A 41 -12.73 5.07 5.74
CA SER A 41 -13.34 3.76 5.53
C SER A 41 -12.34 2.65 5.22
N SER A 42 -11.07 2.98 5.13
CA SER A 42 -10.01 2.04 4.78
C SER A 42 -9.26 1.55 6.02
N SER A 43 -8.59 0.40 5.88
CA SER A 43 -7.65 -0.08 6.88
C SER A 43 -6.26 0.45 6.56
N HIS A 44 -5.52 0.86 7.58
CA HIS A 44 -4.19 1.43 7.42
C HIS A 44 -3.19 0.64 8.26
N LEU A 45 -2.07 0.26 7.66
CA LEU A 45 -0.99 -0.41 8.37
C LEU A 45 0.33 0.33 8.10
N MET A 46 1.19 0.33 9.11
CA MET A 46 2.54 0.85 8.95
C MET A 46 3.54 -0.01 9.71
N VAL A 47 4.75 -0.03 9.18
CA VAL A 47 5.88 -0.73 9.82
C VAL A 47 6.74 0.32 10.51
N ILE A 48 7.01 0.12 11.79
CA ILE A 48 7.85 1.03 12.57
C ILE A 48 9.04 0.27 13.16
N ASP A 49 10.13 1.00 13.39
CA ASP A 49 11.29 0.44 14.08
C ASP A 49 11.20 0.68 15.60
N SER A 50 12.25 0.31 16.34
CA SER A 50 12.28 0.46 17.80
C SER A 50 12.28 1.93 18.26
N ASN A 51 12.61 2.86 17.37
CA ASN A 51 12.60 4.30 17.64
C ASN A 51 11.33 4.99 17.15
N GLN A 52 10.29 4.21 16.78
CA GLN A 52 9.02 4.72 16.26
C GLN A 52 9.13 5.36 14.89
N VAL A 53 10.22 5.13 14.16
CA VAL A 53 10.38 5.63 12.80
C VAL A 53 9.54 4.79 11.85
N VAL A 54 8.74 5.45 11.02
CA VAL A 54 7.88 4.77 10.03
C VAL A 54 8.73 4.38 8.83
N MET A 55 8.79 3.08 8.55
CA MET A 55 9.60 2.52 7.47
C MET A 55 8.76 2.14 6.24
N GLY A 56 7.48 1.89 6.43
CA GLY A 56 6.58 1.53 5.34
C GLY A 56 5.13 1.79 5.73
N VAL A 57 4.31 2.04 4.72
CA VAL A 57 2.88 2.31 4.89
C VAL A 57 2.09 1.62 3.78
N GLY A 58 0.83 1.30 4.06
CA GLY A 58 -0.07 0.74 3.05
C GLY A 58 -1.51 0.86 3.49
N ARG A 59 -2.40 1.02 2.50
CA ARG A 59 -3.83 1.11 2.72
C ARG A 59 -4.56 -0.06 2.07
N LEU A 60 -5.55 -0.58 2.77
CA LEU A 60 -6.44 -1.63 2.25
C LEU A 60 -7.86 -1.07 2.22
N GLN A 61 -8.48 -1.10 1.07
CA GLN A 61 -9.89 -0.73 0.89
C GLN A 61 -10.65 -1.90 0.28
N PHE A 62 -11.98 -1.88 0.39
CA PHE A 62 -12.84 -2.86 -0.27
C PHE A 62 -13.59 -2.18 -1.41
N ASN A 63 -13.44 -2.71 -2.61
CA ASN A 63 -14.18 -2.27 -3.79
C ASN A 63 -15.57 -2.95 -3.82
N THR A 64 -15.63 -4.20 -3.38
CA THR A 64 -16.84 -4.98 -3.18
C THR A 64 -16.67 -5.80 -1.90
N ILE A 65 -17.69 -6.55 -1.49
CA ILE A 65 -17.62 -7.42 -0.30
C ILE A 65 -16.47 -8.43 -0.44
N GLN A 66 -16.18 -8.89 -1.65
CA GLN A 66 -15.18 -9.94 -1.90
C GLN A 66 -13.85 -9.43 -2.43
N GLU A 67 -13.81 -8.19 -2.92
CA GLU A 67 -12.60 -7.68 -3.54
C GLU A 67 -12.00 -6.54 -2.72
N ALA A 68 -10.82 -6.79 -2.16
CA ALA A 68 -10.02 -5.77 -1.51
C ALA A 68 -9.02 -5.18 -2.51
N GLN A 69 -8.59 -3.97 -2.26
CA GLN A 69 -7.54 -3.30 -3.06
C GLN A 69 -6.50 -2.69 -2.14
N ILE A 70 -5.24 -2.96 -2.45
CA ILE A 70 -4.11 -2.30 -1.79
C ILE A 70 -3.80 -1.04 -2.57
N ARG A 71 -3.71 0.09 -1.86
CA ARG A 71 -3.33 1.39 -2.42
C ARG A 71 -2.32 2.07 -1.52
N TYR A 72 -1.56 2.98 -2.11
CA TYR A 72 -0.62 3.83 -1.38
C TYR A 72 0.38 3.04 -0.54
N MET A 73 0.85 1.92 -1.08
CA MET A 73 1.91 1.16 -0.46
C MET A 73 3.24 1.81 -0.79
N ALA A 74 3.97 2.20 0.24
CA ALA A 74 5.23 2.91 0.08
C ALA A 74 6.21 2.48 1.16
N ILE A 75 7.46 2.24 0.73
CA ILE A 75 8.57 1.89 1.62
C ILE A 75 9.58 3.02 1.56
N ASP A 76 10.07 3.48 2.71
CA ASP A 76 11.10 4.51 2.77
C ASP A 76 12.31 4.03 1.95
N ILE A 77 12.87 4.93 1.14
CA ILE A 77 13.99 4.62 0.24
C ILE A 77 15.16 3.99 1.01
N GLU A 78 15.46 4.50 2.19
CA GLU A 78 16.55 3.99 3.03
C GLU A 78 16.28 2.58 3.57
N GLN A 79 15.02 2.14 3.54
CA GLN A 79 14.57 0.87 4.09
C GLN A 79 14.24 -0.17 3.01
N GLN A 80 14.40 0.18 1.74
CA GLN A 80 14.13 -0.75 0.65
C GLN A 80 15.13 -1.90 0.64
N ARG A 81 14.73 -3.05 0.10
CA ARG A 81 15.52 -4.28 0.01
C ARG A 81 15.83 -4.94 1.35
N LYS A 82 15.13 -4.58 2.42
CA LYS A 82 15.27 -5.20 3.75
C LYS A 82 14.11 -6.12 4.09
N GLY A 83 13.26 -6.44 3.13
CA GLY A 83 12.11 -7.32 3.34
C GLY A 83 10.89 -6.64 3.95
N ILE A 84 10.93 -5.32 4.14
CA ILE A 84 9.82 -4.56 4.74
C ILE A 84 8.60 -4.59 3.84
N GLY A 85 8.79 -4.48 2.52
CA GLY A 85 7.68 -4.54 1.56
C GLY A 85 6.96 -5.89 1.63
N THR A 86 7.69 -6.98 1.72
CA THR A 86 7.11 -8.33 1.85
C THR A 86 6.35 -8.47 3.17
N LEU A 87 6.94 -8.00 4.27
CA LEU A 87 6.30 -8.05 5.58
C LEU A 87 4.98 -7.27 5.59
N LEU A 88 5.00 -6.05 5.04
CA LEU A 88 3.82 -5.19 4.98
C LEU A 88 2.75 -5.78 4.06
N LEU A 89 3.15 -6.29 2.89
CA LEU A 89 2.21 -6.90 1.95
C LEU A 89 1.50 -8.08 2.58
N HIS A 90 2.22 -8.96 3.26
CA HIS A 90 1.62 -10.11 3.93
C HIS A 90 0.65 -9.69 5.04
N ALA A 91 0.96 -8.62 5.78
CA ALA A 91 0.07 -8.11 6.80
C ALA A 91 -1.22 -7.53 6.20
N LEU A 92 -1.11 -6.83 5.07
CA LEU A 92 -2.29 -6.33 4.36
C LEU A 92 -3.14 -7.48 3.81
N GLU A 93 -2.50 -8.52 3.28
CA GLU A 93 -3.21 -9.72 2.82
C GLU A 93 -3.95 -10.42 3.96
N ASP A 94 -3.29 -10.60 5.10
CA ASP A 94 -3.90 -11.20 6.28
C ASP A 94 -5.11 -10.39 6.74
N ARG A 95 -5.00 -9.06 6.75
CA ARG A 95 -6.11 -8.19 7.10
C ARG A 95 -7.27 -8.34 6.12
N ALA A 96 -6.97 -8.43 4.81
CA ALA A 96 -7.99 -8.62 3.79
C ALA A 96 -8.74 -9.94 4.00
N ILE A 97 -8.02 -11.02 4.28
CA ILE A 97 -8.61 -12.34 4.54
C ILE A 97 -9.49 -12.30 5.80
N GLU A 98 -9.00 -11.67 6.87
CA GLU A 98 -9.78 -11.52 8.12
C GLU A 98 -11.10 -10.79 7.88
N LEU A 99 -11.11 -9.83 6.96
CA LEU A 99 -12.29 -9.03 6.64
C LEU A 99 -13.16 -9.66 5.54
N GLY A 100 -12.83 -10.86 5.08
CA GLY A 100 -13.67 -11.64 4.18
C GLY A 100 -13.34 -11.52 2.69
N ALA A 101 -12.21 -10.96 2.33
CA ALA A 101 -11.83 -10.82 0.92
C ALA A 101 -11.57 -12.19 0.29
N ALA A 102 -12.09 -12.39 -0.93
CA ALA A 102 -11.78 -13.55 -1.75
C ALA A 102 -10.56 -13.29 -2.64
N ARG A 103 -10.24 -12.03 -2.86
CA ARG A 103 -9.11 -11.63 -3.71
C ARG A 103 -8.64 -10.22 -3.36
N ILE A 104 -7.40 -9.91 -3.76
CA ILE A 104 -6.84 -8.57 -3.72
C ILE A 104 -6.47 -8.14 -5.12
N VAL A 105 -6.78 -6.90 -5.46
CA VAL A 105 -6.29 -6.23 -6.66
C VAL A 105 -5.41 -5.06 -6.26
N LEU A 106 -4.53 -4.66 -7.16
CA LEU A 106 -3.71 -3.46 -6.99
C LEU A 106 -3.26 -2.95 -8.36
N ASP A 107 -2.86 -1.70 -8.39
CA ASP A 107 -2.26 -1.08 -9.56
C ASP A 107 -0.77 -0.88 -9.28
N ALA A 108 0.07 -1.67 -9.95
CA ALA A 108 1.51 -1.68 -9.72
C ALA A 108 2.21 -0.79 -10.73
N ARG A 109 3.22 -0.05 -10.27
CA ARG A 109 4.15 0.62 -11.17
C ARG A 109 5.03 -0.43 -11.84
N GLU A 110 5.52 -0.12 -13.05
CA GLU A 110 6.28 -1.06 -13.86
C GLU A 110 7.47 -1.67 -13.10
N HIS A 111 8.20 -0.85 -12.35
CA HIS A 111 9.37 -1.33 -11.62
C HIS A 111 9.03 -2.27 -10.44
N ALA A 112 7.77 -2.32 -10.02
CA ALA A 112 7.32 -3.16 -8.92
C ALA A 112 6.67 -4.48 -9.38
N LEU A 113 6.50 -4.69 -10.68
CA LEU A 113 5.85 -5.89 -11.21
C LEU A 113 6.52 -7.17 -10.74
N GLY A 114 7.85 -7.23 -10.77
CA GLY A 114 8.60 -8.41 -10.34
C GLY A 114 8.39 -8.73 -8.88
N PHE A 115 8.31 -7.71 -8.03
CA PHE A 115 8.04 -7.87 -6.61
C PHE A 115 6.69 -8.55 -6.39
N TYR A 116 5.63 -8.02 -7.00
CA TYR A 116 4.29 -8.56 -6.81
C TYR A 116 4.13 -9.95 -7.44
N ARG A 117 4.75 -10.19 -8.60
CA ARG A 117 4.71 -11.52 -9.21
C ARG A 117 5.30 -12.59 -8.31
N LYS A 118 6.40 -12.30 -7.64
CA LYS A 118 7.01 -13.22 -6.68
C LYS A 118 6.10 -13.52 -5.49
N GLN A 119 5.18 -12.61 -5.19
CA GLN A 119 4.22 -12.77 -4.11
C GLN A 119 2.91 -13.43 -4.56
N GLY A 120 2.86 -13.89 -5.80
CA GLY A 120 1.71 -14.63 -6.31
C GLY A 120 0.67 -13.79 -7.06
N TYR A 121 0.99 -12.53 -7.38
CA TYR A 121 0.08 -11.68 -8.15
C TYR A 121 0.25 -11.92 -9.64
N GLU A 122 -0.86 -11.92 -10.36
CA GLU A 122 -0.90 -12.08 -11.81
C GLU A 122 -1.32 -10.78 -12.48
N LEU A 123 -0.82 -10.56 -13.70
CA LEU A 123 -1.22 -9.41 -14.52
C LEU A 123 -2.68 -9.57 -14.94
N GLU A 124 -3.47 -8.51 -14.81
CA GLU A 124 -4.88 -8.54 -15.19
C GLU A 124 -5.19 -7.59 -16.33
N GLY A 125 -4.44 -6.51 -16.47
CA GLY A 125 -4.64 -5.55 -17.55
C GLY A 125 -4.04 -4.19 -17.23
N PRO A 126 -4.34 -3.16 -18.05
CA PRO A 126 -3.86 -1.82 -17.77
C PRO A 126 -4.53 -1.26 -16.52
N GLY A 127 -3.73 -0.60 -15.68
CA GLY A 127 -4.21 0.13 -14.53
C GLY A 127 -4.43 1.60 -14.86
N HIS A 128 -4.59 2.43 -13.83
CA HIS A 128 -4.76 3.85 -14.03
C HIS A 128 -3.45 4.54 -14.44
N VAL A 129 -3.56 5.72 -15.03
CA VAL A 129 -2.42 6.59 -15.33
C VAL A 129 -2.47 7.78 -14.39
N LEU A 130 -1.42 7.93 -13.57
CA LEU A 130 -1.34 9.00 -12.58
C LEU A 130 -0.58 10.19 -13.17
N PHE A 131 -1.10 11.41 -12.96
CA PHE A 131 -0.50 12.66 -13.46
C PHE A 131 -0.23 12.63 -14.99
N ASN A 132 -1.01 11.87 -15.74
CA ASN A 132 -0.89 11.68 -17.19
C ASN A 132 0.46 11.10 -17.65
N VAL A 133 1.33 10.66 -16.74
CA VAL A 133 2.67 10.17 -17.09
C VAL A 133 3.07 8.86 -16.43
N ILE A 134 2.44 8.49 -15.30
CA ILE A 134 2.81 7.26 -14.59
C ILE A 134 1.80 6.17 -14.92
N ALA A 135 2.21 5.25 -15.80
CA ALA A 135 1.38 4.10 -16.13
C ALA A 135 1.47 3.04 -15.03
N HIS A 136 0.35 2.38 -14.78
CA HIS A 136 0.26 1.27 -13.84
C HIS A 136 -0.27 0.04 -14.55
N VAL A 137 0.00 -1.13 -13.98
CA VAL A 137 -0.54 -2.40 -14.44
C VAL A 137 -1.40 -2.97 -13.33
N LYS A 138 -2.63 -3.33 -13.66
CA LYS A 138 -3.53 -3.96 -12.70
C LYS A 138 -3.10 -5.40 -12.46
N MET A 139 -2.97 -5.78 -11.20
CA MET A 139 -2.58 -7.11 -10.77
C MET A 139 -3.60 -7.67 -9.79
N ARG A 140 -3.66 -9.00 -9.71
CA ARG A 140 -4.64 -9.70 -8.89
C ARG A 140 -4.04 -10.93 -8.24
N LYS A 141 -4.46 -11.19 -7.01
CA LYS A 141 -4.18 -12.43 -6.30
C LYS A 141 -5.47 -12.96 -5.71
N ASP A 142 -5.84 -14.19 -6.06
CA ASP A 142 -6.99 -14.87 -5.49
C ASP A 142 -6.55 -15.68 -4.29
N PHE A 143 -7.38 -15.67 -3.24
CA PHE A 143 -7.12 -16.49 -2.06
C PHE A 143 -7.80 -17.83 -2.23
N THR A 144 -7.04 -18.90 -2.01
CA THR A 144 -7.58 -20.25 -2.04
C THR A 144 -8.16 -20.59 -0.68
N LEU A 145 -9.40 -21.00 -0.67
CA LEU A 145 -10.05 -21.45 0.57
C LEU A 145 -9.95 -22.96 0.74
#